data_4db7d2a4bd470c0c7aef6b47831322c8
#
_entry.id   4db7d2a4bd470c0c7aef6b47831322c8
#
_cell.length_a   1.000
_cell.length_b   1.000
_cell.length_c   1.000
_cell.angle_alpha   90.00
_cell.angle_beta   90.00
_cell.angle_gamma   90.00
#
_symmetry.space_group_name_H-M   'P 1'
#
loop_
_entity.id
_entity.type
_entity.pdbx_description
1 polymer ?
#
loop_
_entity_poly.entity_id
_entity_poly.type
_entity_poly.pdbx_seq_one_letter_code
_entity_poly.pdbx_strand_id
1 'polypeptide(L)'
;MGSKPRSVGRAILTLEKIRELNPHMPSATALIFLYVASKPGIQVRELEDLTGMTNSATSRHVLVLTERGDVARGQPGLGVVEQFPDYDDLRIKRLRLTAKGEALADSIEKINSLK
;
A
#
# COMPACT_ATOMS: atom_id res chain seq x y z
N MET A 1 -10.23 -29.27 12.91
CA MET A 1 -9.85 -27.85 12.88
C MET A 1 -10.07 -27.31 11.48
N GLY A 2 -10.76 -26.22 11.33
CA GLY A 2 -11.04 -25.64 10.02
C GLY A 2 -9.86 -24.88 9.45
N SER A 3 -10.07 -24.20 8.31
CA SER A 3 -9.08 -23.41 7.62
C SER A 3 -8.71 -22.10 8.34
N LYS A 4 -9.52 -21.70 9.35
CA LYS A 4 -9.35 -20.42 10.05
C LYS A 4 -7.95 -20.20 10.64
N PRO A 5 -7.34 -21.15 11.37
CA PRO A 5 -5.97 -20.96 11.89
C PRO A 5 -4.94 -20.74 10.78
N ARG A 6 -5.10 -21.40 9.63
CA ARG A 6 -4.20 -21.25 8.49
C ARG A 6 -4.35 -19.86 7.87
N SER A 7 -5.56 -19.41 7.67
CA SER A 7 -5.83 -18.08 7.11
C SER A 7 -5.37 -16.98 8.04
N VAL A 8 -5.60 -17.13 9.33
CA VAL A 8 -5.13 -16.18 10.34
C VAL A 8 -3.61 -16.15 10.35
N GLY A 9 -2.95 -17.31 10.28
CA GLY A 9 -1.50 -17.40 10.22
C GLY A 9 -0.93 -16.65 9.01
N ARG A 10 -1.55 -16.80 7.85
CA ARG A 10 -1.12 -16.08 6.64
C ARG A 10 -1.31 -14.58 6.79
N ALA A 11 -2.40 -14.15 7.41
CA ALA A 11 -2.64 -12.73 7.68
C ALA A 11 -1.55 -12.16 8.61
N ILE A 12 -1.17 -12.92 9.64
CA ILE A 12 -0.08 -12.51 10.54
C ILE A 12 1.22 -12.35 9.75
N LEU A 13 1.58 -13.33 8.95
CA LEU A 13 2.82 -13.27 8.16
C LEU A 13 2.81 -12.12 7.17
N THR A 14 1.65 -11.85 6.55
CA THR A 14 1.48 -10.73 5.62
C THR A 14 1.72 -9.40 6.34
N LEU A 15 1.07 -9.20 7.49
CA LEU A 15 1.24 -7.98 8.27
C LEU A 15 2.67 -7.82 8.79
N GLU A 16 3.30 -8.91 9.25
CA GLU A 16 4.68 -8.86 9.69
C GLU A 16 5.62 -8.45 8.55
N LYS A 17 5.35 -8.93 7.33
CA LYS A 17 6.13 -8.56 6.15
C LYS A 17 6.01 -7.07 5.86
N ILE A 18 4.80 -6.53 5.92
CA ILE A 18 4.56 -5.10 5.72
C ILE A 18 5.23 -4.28 6.83
N ARG A 19 5.17 -4.75 8.07
CA ARG A 19 5.80 -4.06 9.20
C ARG A 19 7.32 -3.99 9.11
N GLU A 20 7.96 -4.79 8.27
CA GLU A 20 9.40 -4.64 8.01
C GLU A 20 9.73 -3.28 7.42
N LEU A 21 8.78 -2.63 6.75
CA LEU A 21 8.96 -1.26 6.26
C LEU A 21 8.97 -0.24 7.40
N ASN A 22 8.07 -0.40 8.35
CA ASN A 22 7.93 0.44 9.52
C ASN A 22 7.10 -0.32 10.56
N PRO A 23 7.69 -0.70 11.71
CA PRO A 23 6.98 -1.47 12.74
C PRO A 23 5.72 -0.79 13.28
N HIS A 24 5.66 0.54 13.18
CA HIS A 24 4.53 1.33 13.68
C HIS A 24 3.63 1.85 12.56
N MET A 25 3.66 1.19 11.41
CA MET A 25 2.84 1.62 10.27
C MET A 25 1.35 1.59 10.61
N PRO A 26 0.61 2.69 10.37
CA PRO A 26 -0.84 2.67 10.52
C PRO A 26 -1.47 1.65 9.58
N SER A 27 -2.53 0.99 10.05
CA SER A 27 -3.24 0.00 9.23
C SER A 27 -3.78 0.60 7.92
N ALA A 28 -4.18 1.89 7.95
CA ALA A 28 -4.65 2.58 6.76
C ALA A 28 -3.56 2.67 5.70
N THR A 29 -2.31 2.94 6.09
CA THR A 29 -1.18 3.00 5.16
C THR A 29 -0.93 1.63 4.54
N ALA A 30 -0.94 0.57 5.36
CA ALA A 30 -0.78 -0.79 4.87
C ALA A 30 -1.88 -1.19 3.90
N LEU A 31 -3.13 -0.83 4.22
CA LEU A 31 -4.28 -1.11 3.37
C LEU A 31 -4.14 -0.44 2.00
N ILE A 32 -3.75 0.82 1.97
CA ILE A 32 -3.55 1.55 0.72
C ILE A 32 -2.46 0.89 -0.13
N PHE A 33 -1.35 0.46 0.48
CA PHE A 33 -0.32 -0.28 -0.23
C PHE A 33 -0.91 -1.52 -0.92
N LEU A 34 -1.72 -2.28 -0.20
CA LEU A 34 -2.35 -3.50 -0.75
C LEU A 34 -3.30 -3.20 -1.90
N TYR A 35 -4.07 -2.11 -1.81
CA TYR A 35 -4.94 -1.69 -2.92
C TYR A 35 -4.13 -1.32 -4.15
N VAL A 36 -3.04 -0.59 -3.99
CA VAL A 36 -2.16 -0.22 -5.11
C VAL A 36 -1.57 -1.48 -5.75
N ALA A 37 -1.13 -2.43 -4.93
CA ALA A 37 -0.59 -3.70 -5.40
C ALA A 37 -1.65 -4.49 -6.18
N SER A 38 -2.90 -4.48 -5.72
CA SER A 38 -3.99 -5.24 -6.35
C SER A 38 -4.50 -4.62 -7.64
N LYS A 39 -4.34 -3.32 -7.81
CA LYS A 39 -4.82 -2.59 -8.99
C LYS A 39 -3.80 -1.56 -9.44
N PRO A 40 -2.77 -1.97 -10.20
CA PRO A 40 -1.80 -1.01 -10.76
C PRO A 40 -2.52 0.05 -11.60
N GLY A 41 -2.17 1.30 -11.39
CA GLY A 41 -2.84 2.42 -12.05
C GLY A 41 -4.05 2.95 -11.31
N ILE A 42 -4.33 2.46 -10.10
CA ILE A 42 -5.44 2.94 -9.29
C ILE A 42 -5.33 4.44 -9.05
N GLN A 43 -6.46 5.15 -9.11
CA GLN A 43 -6.49 6.59 -8.84
C GLN A 43 -6.62 6.85 -7.35
N VAL A 44 -6.08 7.97 -6.89
CA VAL A 44 -6.25 8.41 -5.50
C VAL A 44 -7.74 8.49 -5.14
N ARG A 45 -8.56 8.98 -6.06
CA ARG A 45 -10.00 9.07 -5.85
C ARG A 45 -10.65 7.72 -5.63
N GLU A 46 -10.20 6.68 -6.33
CA GLU A 46 -10.70 5.32 -6.11
C GLU A 46 -10.36 4.83 -4.70
N LEU A 47 -9.17 5.16 -4.22
CA LEU A 47 -8.77 4.81 -2.84
C LEU A 47 -9.67 5.47 -1.82
N GLU A 48 -10.05 6.73 -2.04
CA GLU A 48 -10.99 7.44 -1.16
C GLU A 48 -12.32 6.69 -1.10
N ASP A 49 -12.84 6.29 -2.27
CA ASP A 49 -14.11 5.58 -2.35
C ASP A 49 -14.03 4.21 -1.67
N LEU A 50 -12.93 3.48 -1.87
CA LEU A 50 -12.78 2.14 -1.31
C LEU A 50 -12.55 2.14 0.20
N THR A 51 -11.86 3.14 0.71
CA THR A 51 -11.49 3.21 2.13
C THR A 51 -12.42 4.05 2.97
N GLY A 52 -13.23 4.91 2.35
CA GLY A 52 -14.05 5.88 3.06
C GLY A 52 -13.27 7.01 3.70
N MET A 53 -11.99 7.13 3.41
CA MET A 53 -11.14 8.20 3.95
C MET A 53 -11.28 9.48 3.12
N THR A 54 -11.04 10.62 3.78
CA THR A 54 -11.03 11.92 3.11
C THR A 54 -9.85 12.01 2.14
N ASN A 55 -9.92 12.96 1.21
CA ASN A 55 -8.80 13.23 0.30
C ASN A 55 -7.52 13.55 1.07
N SER A 56 -7.61 14.40 2.11
CA SER A 56 -6.45 14.76 2.92
C SER A 56 -5.81 13.56 3.58
N ALA A 57 -6.60 12.68 4.20
CA ALA A 57 -6.08 11.49 4.87
C ALA A 57 -5.46 10.53 3.86
N THR A 58 -6.17 10.26 2.76
CA THR A 58 -5.68 9.36 1.71
C THR A 58 -4.35 9.86 1.15
N SER A 59 -4.28 11.14 0.83
CA SER A 59 -3.07 11.75 0.27
C SER A 59 -1.87 11.63 1.20
N ARG A 60 -2.09 11.79 2.53
CA ARG A 60 -1.00 11.65 3.51
C ARG A 60 -0.47 10.21 3.57
N HIS A 61 -1.36 9.23 3.57
CA HIS A 61 -0.93 7.83 3.57
C HIS A 61 -0.20 7.44 2.28
N VAL A 62 -0.69 7.94 1.14
CA VAL A 62 -0.01 7.75 -0.14
C VAL A 62 1.39 8.35 -0.10
N LEU A 63 1.49 9.59 0.41
CA LEU A 63 2.76 10.32 0.46
C LEU A 63 3.82 9.55 1.26
N VAL A 64 3.44 8.97 2.40
CA VAL A 64 4.33 8.15 3.22
C VAL A 64 4.82 6.91 2.45
N LEU A 65 3.98 6.34 1.60
CA LEU A 65 4.36 5.17 0.79
C LEU A 65 5.32 5.52 -0.35
N THR A 66 5.36 6.78 -0.78
CA THR A 66 6.29 7.22 -1.82
C THR A 66 7.68 7.46 -1.23
N GLU A 67 8.66 7.64 -2.10
CA GLU A 67 10.03 7.99 -1.71
C GLU A 67 10.09 9.32 -0.96
N ARG A 68 9.18 10.24 -1.30
CA ARG A 68 9.16 11.58 -0.73
C ARG A 68 8.85 11.60 0.77
N GLY A 69 7.89 10.80 1.23
CA GLY A 69 7.45 10.82 2.62
C GLY A 69 6.64 12.07 2.96
N ASP A 70 6.20 12.14 4.22
CA ASP A 70 5.49 13.31 4.75
C ASP A 70 6.47 14.15 5.56
N VAL A 71 7.16 15.07 4.88
CA VAL A 71 8.18 15.91 5.48
C VAL A 71 7.61 16.78 6.59
N ALA A 72 6.40 17.31 6.42
CA ALA A 72 5.77 18.19 7.39
C ALA A 72 5.54 17.50 8.74
N ARG A 73 5.36 16.16 8.73
CA ARG A 73 5.16 15.36 9.95
C ARG A 73 6.38 14.54 10.35
N GLY A 74 7.52 14.78 9.70
CA GLY A 74 8.76 14.08 9.99
C GLY A 74 8.72 12.60 9.67
N GLN A 75 7.87 12.18 8.71
CA GLN A 75 7.75 10.78 8.33
C GLN A 75 8.55 10.49 7.07
N PRO A 76 9.60 9.65 7.16
CA PRO A 76 10.38 9.31 5.98
C PRO A 76 9.55 8.50 4.97
N GLY A 77 9.86 8.66 3.70
CA GLY A 77 9.21 7.91 2.64
C GLY A 77 9.67 6.46 2.61
N LEU A 78 8.73 5.57 2.36
CA LEU A 78 9.00 4.13 2.30
C LEU A 78 9.44 3.68 0.90
N GLY A 79 9.14 4.47 -0.14
CA GLY A 79 9.62 4.21 -1.49
C GLY A 79 9.01 2.98 -2.17
N VAL A 80 7.81 2.56 -1.75
CA VAL A 80 7.17 1.36 -2.30
C VAL A 80 6.08 1.66 -3.32
N VAL A 81 5.64 2.92 -3.40
CA VAL A 81 4.61 3.40 -4.34
C VAL A 81 5.15 4.61 -5.06
N GLU A 82 4.81 4.76 -6.33
CA GLU A 82 5.09 5.98 -7.07
C GLU A 82 3.82 6.47 -7.76
N GLN A 83 3.77 7.78 -7.94
CA GLN A 83 2.66 8.46 -8.59
C GLN A 83 3.07 8.80 -10.01
N PHE A 84 2.15 8.62 -10.95
CA PHE A 84 2.39 8.99 -12.33
C PHE A 84 1.13 9.63 -12.92
N PRO A 85 1.28 10.53 -13.92
CA PRO A 85 0.13 11.20 -14.51
C PRO A 85 -0.65 10.26 -15.43
N ASP A 86 -1.95 10.51 -15.54
CA ASP A 86 -2.75 9.94 -16.60
C ASP A 86 -2.52 10.81 -17.84
N TYR A 87 -1.94 10.23 -18.89
CA TYR A 87 -1.58 11.00 -20.07
C TYR A 87 -2.78 11.44 -20.91
N ASP A 88 -3.95 10.84 -20.68
CA ASP A 88 -5.19 11.26 -21.33
C ASP A 88 -5.87 12.41 -20.57
N ASP A 89 -5.63 12.51 -19.25
CA ASP A 89 -6.13 13.59 -18.42
C ASP A 89 -5.15 13.87 -17.27
N LEU A 90 -4.32 14.88 -17.45
CA LEU A 90 -3.26 15.22 -16.51
C LEU A 90 -3.74 15.66 -15.12
N ARG A 91 -5.05 15.88 -14.95
CA ARG A 91 -5.63 16.17 -13.64
C ARG A 91 -5.74 14.92 -12.78
N ILE A 92 -5.71 13.74 -13.41
CA ILE A 92 -5.83 12.46 -12.73
C ILE A 92 -4.45 11.95 -12.32
N LYS A 93 -4.33 11.55 -11.08
CA LYS A 93 -3.10 10.98 -10.53
C LYS A 93 -3.33 9.49 -10.30
N ARG A 94 -2.43 8.70 -10.87
CA ARG A 94 -2.45 7.25 -10.75
C ARG A 94 -1.27 6.77 -9.95
N LEU A 95 -1.43 5.59 -9.33
CA LEU A 95 -0.44 5.02 -8.44
C LEU A 95 -0.03 3.63 -8.94
N ARG A 96 1.22 3.28 -8.72
CA ARG A 96 1.75 1.95 -9.00
C ARG A 96 2.87 1.64 -8.03
N LEU A 97 3.23 0.37 -7.92
CA LEU A 97 4.35 -0.04 -7.09
C LEU A 97 5.68 0.32 -7.75
N THR A 98 6.67 0.68 -6.93
CA THR A 98 8.06 0.76 -7.36
C THR A 98 8.66 -0.65 -7.39
N ALA A 99 9.91 -0.80 -7.83
CA ALA A 99 10.60 -2.09 -7.76
C ALA A 99 10.64 -2.63 -6.32
N LYS A 100 10.85 -1.76 -5.33
CA LYS A 100 10.81 -2.13 -3.91
C LYS A 100 9.42 -2.61 -3.50
N GLY A 101 8.38 -1.91 -3.95
CA GLY A 101 6.99 -2.29 -3.69
C GLY A 101 6.63 -3.62 -4.35
N GLU A 102 7.09 -3.85 -5.57
CA GLU A 102 6.87 -5.13 -6.26
C GLU A 102 7.53 -6.28 -5.52
N ALA A 103 8.74 -6.10 -5.01
CA ALA A 103 9.43 -7.12 -4.23
C ALA A 103 8.65 -7.48 -2.96
N LEU A 104 8.08 -6.48 -2.29
CA LEU A 104 7.24 -6.71 -1.11
C LEU A 104 5.96 -7.45 -1.49
N ALA A 105 5.30 -7.03 -2.56
CA ALA A 105 4.08 -7.68 -3.05
C ALA A 105 4.35 -9.13 -3.42
N ASP A 106 5.46 -9.43 -4.08
CA ASP A 106 5.85 -10.79 -4.43
C ASP A 106 6.05 -11.66 -3.18
N SER A 107 6.66 -11.10 -2.14
CA SER A 107 6.81 -11.79 -0.85
C SER A 107 5.47 -12.14 -0.23
N ILE A 108 4.50 -11.21 -0.30
CA ILE A 108 3.15 -11.42 0.20
C ILE A 108 2.43 -12.51 -0.60
N GLU A 109 2.58 -12.49 -1.93
CA GLU A 109 2.01 -13.52 -2.78
C GLU A 109 2.56 -14.91 -2.44
N LYS A 110 3.85 -15.02 -2.18
CA LYS A 110 4.47 -16.28 -1.77
C LYS A 110 3.89 -16.79 -0.46
N ILE A 111 3.70 -15.93 0.52
CA ILE A 111 3.10 -16.28 1.81
C ILE A 111 1.70 -16.85 1.59
N ASN A 112 0.90 -16.22 0.75
CA ASN A 112 -0.49 -16.60 0.55
C ASN A 112 -0.69 -17.74 -0.45
N SER A 113 0.35 -18.16 -1.16
CA SER A 113 0.32 -19.33 -2.03
C SER A 113 0.81 -20.59 -1.32
N LEU A 114 1.27 -20.50 -0.08
CA LEU A 114 1.69 -21.68 0.70
C LEU A 114 0.48 -22.57 1.03
N LYS A 115 0.69 -23.87 0.96
CA LYS A 115 -0.36 -24.85 1.24
C LYS A 115 -0.23 -25.46 2.63
#